data_3044efdaea1d99f895411dd4523ca8e0
#
_entry.id   3044efdaea1d99f895411dd4523ca8e0
#
_cell.length_a   1.000
_cell.length_b   1.000
_cell.length_c   1.000
_cell.angle_alpha   90.00
_cell.angle_beta   90.00
_cell.angle_gamma   90.00
#
_symmetry.space_group_name_H-M   'P 1'
#
loop_
_entity.id
_entity.type
_entity.pdbx_description
1 polymer ?
#
loop_
_entity_poly.entity_id
_entity_poly.type
_entity_poly.pdbx_seq_one_letter_code
_entity_poly.pdbx_strand_id
1 'polypeptide(L)'
;MIDYTAAGFTLLQGAHLYAPEDRGICDVLVANGKIIAVASNIPSDIVPDCTVVDLSGQILCPGFIDQHVHLIGGGGEAGPTTRTPEVALSRLTEAGVTSVVGLLGTDSISRHPESLLAKTRALNEEGISAWMLTGAYHVPSRTITGSVEKDVAIIDRVIGVKCAISDHRSAAPDVYHQANMAAESRVGGLLGGKPGVTVFHMGDSKKALQPVYDLLENCDVPISKLLPTHVNRNVPLFEQALEFARKGGTIDITSSIDEPVAPAEGIARAVQAGIPLARVTLSSDGNGSQPFFDDEGNLTHIGVAGFETLLETVQVLVKDYDFSISDALRPLTSSVAGFLNLTGKGEILPGNDADLLVMTPELRIEQVYARGKLMVKDGKACVKGTFETA
;
A
#
# COMPACT_ATOMS: atom_id res chain seq x y z
N MET A 1 22.18 -2.34 18.85
CA MET A 1 21.91 -3.58 19.62
C MET A 1 20.41 -3.81 19.56
N ILE A 2 19.98 -4.89 18.93
CA ILE A 2 18.57 -5.25 18.89
C ILE A 2 18.22 -5.75 20.29
N ASP A 3 17.31 -5.08 20.98
CA ASP A 3 16.82 -5.50 22.29
C ASP A 3 15.86 -6.69 22.08
N TYR A 4 16.31 -7.89 22.38
CA TYR A 4 15.53 -9.13 22.31
C TYR A 4 14.70 -9.38 23.60
N THR A 5 14.61 -8.42 24.50
CA THR A 5 13.99 -8.62 25.82
C THR A 5 12.46 -8.49 25.85
N ALA A 6 11.79 -8.27 24.72
CA ALA A 6 10.32 -8.18 24.68
C ALA A 6 9.68 -9.40 23.97
N ALA A 7 10.04 -10.62 24.34
CA ALA A 7 9.26 -11.82 24.03
C ALA A 7 8.07 -11.93 25.03
N GLY A 8 7.34 -10.84 25.23
CA GLY A 8 6.18 -10.80 26.10
C GLY A 8 4.90 -11.14 25.34
N PHE A 9 3.93 -11.68 26.05
CA PHE A 9 2.56 -11.77 25.57
C PHE A 9 1.86 -10.41 25.78
N THR A 10 1.09 -9.97 24.79
CA THR A 10 0.21 -8.82 24.91
C THR A 10 -1.22 -9.25 24.65
N LEU A 11 -2.11 -8.98 25.57
CA LEU A 11 -3.53 -9.24 25.43
C LEU A 11 -4.26 -7.91 25.24
N LEU A 12 -4.82 -7.73 24.06
CA LEU A 12 -5.68 -6.60 23.70
C LEU A 12 -7.12 -7.00 24.00
N GLN A 13 -7.75 -6.41 25.01
CA GLN A 13 -9.05 -6.83 25.51
C GLN A 13 -10.17 -5.85 25.20
N GLY A 14 -11.35 -6.40 24.90
CA GLY A 14 -12.62 -5.68 24.86
C GLY A 14 -12.82 -4.74 23.69
N ALA A 15 -12.01 -4.85 22.63
CA ALA A 15 -12.17 -4.02 21.43
C ALA A 15 -13.34 -4.51 20.56
N HIS A 16 -13.98 -3.57 19.84
CA HIS A 16 -14.82 -3.95 18.70
C HIS A 16 -13.89 -4.32 17.53
N LEU A 17 -13.85 -5.60 17.19
CA LEU A 17 -12.90 -6.16 16.24
C LEU A 17 -13.47 -6.18 14.82
N TYR A 18 -12.73 -5.57 13.88
CA TYR A 18 -12.91 -5.71 12.43
C TYR A 18 -11.70 -6.46 11.85
N ALA A 19 -11.89 -7.66 11.27
CA ALA A 19 -10.80 -8.59 10.93
C ALA A 19 -10.56 -8.91 9.43
N PRO A 20 -10.99 -8.22 8.36
CA PRO A 20 -11.78 -6.97 8.29
C PRO A 20 -13.28 -7.12 8.55
N GLU A 21 -13.88 -8.33 8.54
CA GLU A 21 -15.28 -8.52 8.90
C GLU A 21 -15.53 -8.10 10.34
N ASP A 22 -16.74 -7.59 10.60
CA ASP A 22 -17.20 -7.29 11.95
C ASP A 22 -17.33 -8.58 12.76
N ARG A 23 -16.56 -8.67 13.86
CA ARG A 23 -16.54 -9.80 14.80
C ARG A 23 -17.17 -9.45 16.14
N GLY A 24 -17.67 -8.22 16.31
CA GLY A 24 -18.14 -7.72 17.60
C GLY A 24 -17.02 -7.57 18.62
N ILE A 25 -17.37 -7.62 19.89
CA ILE A 25 -16.37 -7.44 20.97
C ILE A 25 -15.53 -8.72 21.09
N CYS A 26 -14.22 -8.57 20.94
CA CYS A 26 -13.23 -9.64 20.99
C CYS A 26 -11.95 -9.23 21.70
N ASP A 27 -11.24 -10.24 22.18
CA ASP A 27 -9.88 -10.15 22.67
C ASP A 27 -8.90 -10.73 21.67
N VAL A 28 -7.71 -10.15 21.58
CA VAL A 28 -6.64 -10.61 20.70
C VAL A 28 -5.36 -10.82 21.51
N LEU A 29 -4.86 -12.05 21.53
CA LEU A 29 -3.58 -12.39 22.16
C LEU A 29 -2.47 -12.34 21.13
N VAL A 30 -1.42 -11.60 21.41
CA VAL A 30 -0.24 -11.39 20.58
C VAL A 30 1.01 -11.89 21.29
N ALA A 31 1.87 -12.59 20.55
CA ALA A 31 3.23 -12.95 21.00
C ALA A 31 4.17 -13.13 19.83
N ASN A 32 5.45 -12.79 20.02
CA ASN A 32 6.50 -12.96 19.00
C ASN A 32 6.12 -12.35 17.63
N GLY A 33 5.44 -11.21 17.63
CA GLY A 33 5.00 -10.53 16.43
C GLY A 33 3.81 -11.16 15.70
N LYS A 34 3.20 -12.20 16.29
CA LYS A 34 2.08 -12.94 15.70
C LYS A 34 0.82 -12.86 16.54
N ILE A 35 -0.31 -12.95 15.89
CA ILE A 35 -1.61 -13.17 16.52
C ILE A 35 -1.67 -14.64 16.94
N ILE A 36 -1.83 -14.89 18.23
CA ILE A 36 -1.89 -16.25 18.78
C ILE A 36 -3.31 -16.74 18.88
N ALA A 37 -4.23 -15.87 19.34
CA ALA A 37 -5.64 -16.21 19.50
C ALA A 37 -6.52 -14.99 19.30
N VAL A 38 -7.75 -15.24 18.83
CA VAL A 38 -8.86 -14.28 18.77
C VAL A 38 -10.08 -14.97 19.35
N ALA A 39 -10.68 -14.39 20.38
CA ALA A 39 -11.86 -14.95 21.03
C ALA A 39 -12.72 -13.84 21.68
N SER A 40 -13.97 -14.14 22.00
CA SER A 40 -14.85 -13.18 22.70
C SER A 40 -14.42 -12.89 24.15
N ASN A 41 -13.62 -13.77 24.72
CA ASN A 41 -13.02 -13.58 26.05
C ASN A 41 -11.77 -14.45 26.18
N ILE A 42 -10.65 -13.84 26.51
CA ILE A 42 -9.39 -14.52 26.84
C ILE A 42 -9.03 -14.12 28.29
N PRO A 43 -8.92 -15.11 29.21
CA PRO A 43 -8.54 -14.78 30.60
C PRO A 43 -7.21 -14.05 30.67
N SER A 44 -7.14 -12.99 31.47
CA SER A 44 -5.92 -12.15 31.62
C SER A 44 -4.76 -12.90 32.26
N ASP A 45 -5.02 -14.00 32.95
CA ASP A 45 -4.06 -14.89 33.59
C ASP A 45 -3.69 -16.12 32.75
N ILE A 46 -4.11 -16.14 31.47
CA ILE A 46 -3.86 -17.27 30.56
C ILE A 46 -2.36 -17.56 30.36
N VAL A 47 -1.54 -16.52 30.46
CA VAL A 47 -0.08 -16.60 30.35
C VAL A 47 0.55 -15.75 31.47
N PRO A 48 1.56 -16.29 32.21
CA PRO A 48 2.33 -15.48 33.13
C PRO A 48 2.96 -14.25 32.46
N ASP A 49 3.01 -13.14 33.18
CA ASP A 49 3.62 -11.88 32.74
C ASP A 49 3.02 -11.29 31.44
N CYS A 50 1.75 -11.58 31.16
CA CYS A 50 1.04 -11.01 30.03
C CYS A 50 0.76 -9.52 30.25
N THR A 51 1.14 -8.68 29.31
CA THR A 51 0.73 -7.27 29.31
C THR A 51 -0.72 -7.18 28.84
N VAL A 52 -1.61 -6.68 29.68
CA VAL A 52 -3.03 -6.49 29.33
C VAL A 52 -3.27 -5.03 28.97
N VAL A 53 -3.86 -4.81 27.79
CA VAL A 53 -4.28 -3.50 27.30
C VAL A 53 -5.78 -3.50 27.16
N ASP A 54 -6.46 -2.69 27.97
CA ASP A 54 -7.91 -2.49 27.87
C ASP A 54 -8.24 -1.57 26.68
N LEU A 55 -8.99 -2.09 25.73
CA LEU A 55 -9.47 -1.41 24.53
C LEU A 55 -11.00 -1.27 24.50
N SER A 56 -11.64 -1.36 25.67
CA SER A 56 -13.09 -1.21 25.79
C SER A 56 -13.58 0.09 25.16
N GLY A 57 -14.55 -0.01 24.26
CA GLY A 57 -15.09 1.13 23.52
C GLY A 57 -14.23 1.59 22.34
N GLN A 58 -13.12 0.93 22.04
CA GLN A 58 -12.28 1.22 20.89
C GLN A 58 -12.48 0.20 19.77
N ILE A 59 -12.04 0.58 18.56
CA ILE A 59 -12.02 -0.26 17.38
C ILE A 59 -10.63 -0.87 17.22
N LEU A 60 -10.58 -2.17 16.95
CA LEU A 60 -9.36 -2.88 16.56
C LEU A 60 -9.51 -3.39 15.13
N CYS A 61 -8.59 -3.05 14.24
CA CYS A 61 -8.61 -3.50 12.85
C CYS A 61 -7.18 -3.82 12.32
N PRO A 62 -7.05 -4.46 11.13
CA PRO A 62 -5.75 -4.69 10.53
C PRO A 62 -5.02 -3.39 10.23
N GLY A 63 -3.69 -3.40 10.36
CA GLY A 63 -2.82 -2.32 9.91
C GLY A 63 -2.90 -2.09 8.40
N PHE A 64 -2.77 -0.86 7.97
CA PHE A 64 -2.85 -0.49 6.56
C PHE A 64 -1.65 -1.01 5.77
N ILE A 65 -1.93 -1.43 4.54
CA ILE A 65 -0.93 -1.85 3.55
C ILE A 65 -0.94 -0.82 2.43
N ASP A 66 0.09 0.02 2.39
CA ASP A 66 0.24 0.99 1.30
C ASP A 66 1.15 0.42 0.21
N GLN A 67 0.56 0.10 -0.93
CA GLN A 67 1.27 -0.58 -2.02
C GLN A 67 1.97 0.37 -3.00
N HIS A 68 1.93 1.69 -2.77
CA HIS A 68 2.50 2.67 -3.70
C HIS A 68 3.15 3.84 -2.95
N VAL A 69 4.43 3.68 -2.58
CA VAL A 69 5.17 4.67 -1.79
C VAL A 69 6.55 4.95 -2.37
N HIS A 70 6.90 6.22 -2.47
CA HIS A 70 8.24 6.68 -2.87
C HIS A 70 9.20 6.67 -1.67
N LEU A 71 9.65 5.48 -1.22
CA LEU A 71 10.43 5.29 0.01
C LEU A 71 11.73 6.11 0.04
N ILE A 72 12.39 6.26 -1.11
CA ILE A 72 13.61 7.08 -1.24
C ILE A 72 13.32 8.45 -1.86
N GLY A 73 12.06 8.87 -1.81
CA GLY A 73 11.56 10.11 -2.37
C GLY A 73 11.18 9.99 -3.84
N GLY A 74 10.26 10.86 -4.25
CA GLY A 74 9.85 11.15 -5.63
C GLY A 74 10.28 12.54 -6.07
N GLY A 75 9.60 13.08 -7.08
CA GLY A 75 9.83 14.42 -7.59
C GLY A 75 11.11 14.54 -8.42
N GLY A 76 11.50 15.79 -8.63
CA GLY A 76 12.64 16.16 -9.48
C GLY A 76 12.25 16.66 -10.85
N GLU A 77 10.98 16.56 -11.24
CA GLU A 77 10.47 16.91 -12.57
C GLU A 77 10.58 18.43 -12.86
N ALA A 78 10.57 19.26 -11.82
CA ALA A 78 10.80 20.73 -11.94
C ALA A 78 12.23 21.12 -11.55
N GLY A 79 13.17 20.20 -11.61
CA GLY A 79 14.59 20.42 -11.32
C GLY A 79 15.03 19.87 -9.96
N PRO A 80 16.35 19.91 -9.66
CA PRO A 80 16.93 19.20 -8.52
C PRO A 80 16.39 19.61 -7.14
N THR A 81 15.86 20.83 -7.02
CA THR A 81 15.31 21.36 -5.77
C THR A 81 13.92 20.81 -5.43
N THR A 82 13.27 20.13 -6.38
CA THR A 82 11.92 19.54 -6.20
C THR A 82 11.97 18.05 -5.86
N ARG A 83 13.15 17.53 -5.54
CA ARG A 83 13.31 16.13 -5.08
C ARG A 83 12.88 16.01 -3.63
N THR A 84 11.91 15.13 -3.35
CA THR A 84 11.47 14.87 -1.97
C THR A 84 12.53 14.04 -1.21
N PRO A 85 12.70 14.21 0.11
CA PRO A 85 13.63 13.39 0.90
C PRO A 85 13.14 11.95 1.03
N GLU A 86 13.95 11.07 1.62
CA GLU A 86 13.52 9.73 2.01
C GLU A 86 12.42 9.80 3.07
N VAL A 87 11.50 8.83 3.03
CA VAL A 87 10.42 8.75 4.01
C VAL A 87 10.94 8.39 5.40
N ALA A 88 10.43 9.07 6.42
CA ALA A 88 10.66 8.74 7.81
C ALA A 88 9.70 7.62 8.27
N LEU A 89 10.16 6.73 9.17
CA LEU A 89 9.34 5.64 9.71
C LEU A 89 8.08 6.17 10.41
N SER A 90 8.24 7.22 11.22
CA SER A 90 7.13 7.83 11.97
C SER A 90 6.00 8.31 11.06
N ARG A 91 6.33 8.87 9.88
CA ARG A 91 5.33 9.32 8.92
C ARG A 91 4.41 8.21 8.40
N LEU A 92 4.97 7.01 8.23
CA LEU A 92 4.21 5.82 7.84
C LEU A 92 3.35 5.32 8.99
N THR A 93 3.97 5.14 10.16
CA THR A 93 3.28 4.52 11.30
C THR A 93 2.20 5.40 11.90
N GLU A 94 2.38 6.72 11.98
CA GLU A 94 1.36 7.66 12.46
C GLU A 94 0.13 7.69 11.54
N ALA A 95 0.29 7.39 10.25
CA ALA A 95 -0.81 7.22 9.33
C ALA A 95 -1.45 5.81 9.32
N GLY A 96 -1.04 4.92 10.24
CA GLY A 96 -1.57 3.57 10.35
C GLY A 96 -0.92 2.54 9.41
N VAL A 97 0.09 2.93 8.64
CA VAL A 97 0.77 2.03 7.71
C VAL A 97 1.74 1.12 8.44
N THR A 98 1.47 -0.19 8.40
CA THR A 98 2.30 -1.25 9.00
C THR A 98 3.03 -2.07 7.95
N SER A 99 2.57 -1.98 6.70
CA SER A 99 3.16 -2.68 5.55
C SER A 99 3.22 -1.74 4.35
N VAL A 100 4.33 -1.77 3.59
CA VAL A 100 4.55 -0.81 2.50
C VAL A 100 5.23 -1.48 1.30
N VAL A 101 4.88 -1.02 0.09
CA VAL A 101 5.61 -1.37 -1.13
C VAL A 101 6.26 -0.13 -1.72
N GLY A 102 7.59 -0.14 -1.73
CA GLY A 102 8.41 0.92 -2.29
C GLY A 102 8.56 0.83 -3.79
N LEU A 103 8.68 1.98 -4.44
CA LEU A 103 8.90 2.07 -5.88
C LEU A 103 9.61 3.37 -6.27
N LEU A 104 10.13 3.40 -7.49
CA LEU A 104 10.70 4.59 -8.09
C LEU A 104 9.66 5.35 -8.92
N GLY A 105 9.82 6.67 -8.98
CA GLY A 105 9.06 7.55 -9.87
C GLY A 105 9.78 7.83 -11.18
N THR A 106 9.60 9.05 -11.68
CA THR A 106 10.21 9.55 -12.93
C THR A 106 11.74 9.56 -12.87
N ASP A 107 12.31 9.97 -11.72
CA ASP A 107 13.75 9.98 -11.51
C ASP A 107 14.29 8.57 -11.21
N SER A 108 14.76 7.91 -12.26
CA SER A 108 15.53 6.66 -12.18
C SER A 108 16.99 6.84 -12.61
N ILE A 109 17.46 8.09 -12.64
CA ILE A 109 18.84 8.48 -13.00
C ILE A 109 19.63 8.73 -11.72
N SER A 110 19.09 9.55 -10.81
CA SER A 110 19.73 9.88 -9.54
C SER A 110 19.15 9.11 -8.34
N ARG A 111 18.14 8.29 -8.56
CA ARG A 111 17.57 7.29 -7.64
C ARG A 111 17.65 5.91 -8.26
N HIS A 112 18.14 4.92 -7.51
CA HIS A 112 18.47 3.61 -8.04
C HIS A 112 17.70 2.51 -7.32
N PRO A 113 17.37 1.39 -7.99
CA PRO A 113 16.71 0.24 -7.34
C PRO A 113 17.51 -0.30 -6.15
N GLU A 114 18.85 -0.24 -6.18
CA GLU A 114 19.72 -0.67 -5.07
C GLU A 114 19.51 0.22 -3.83
N SER A 115 19.39 1.53 -4.00
CA SER A 115 19.08 2.46 -2.89
C SER A 115 17.69 2.19 -2.32
N LEU A 116 16.70 1.89 -3.20
CA LEU A 116 15.36 1.51 -2.79
C LEU A 116 15.36 0.20 -2.01
N LEU A 117 16.16 -0.80 -2.44
CA LEU A 117 16.31 -2.05 -1.71
C LEU A 117 16.93 -1.84 -0.33
N ALA A 118 17.95 -0.98 -0.22
CA ALA A 118 18.56 -0.64 1.06
C ALA A 118 17.53 -0.01 2.01
N LYS A 119 16.74 0.98 1.55
CA LYS A 119 15.68 1.59 2.35
C LYS A 119 14.57 0.60 2.74
N THR A 120 14.18 -0.27 1.81
CA THR A 120 13.20 -1.33 2.07
C THR A 120 13.66 -2.26 3.19
N ARG A 121 14.95 -2.65 3.19
CA ARG A 121 15.55 -3.45 4.27
C ARG A 121 15.60 -2.69 5.58
N ALA A 122 16.01 -1.41 5.55
CA ALA A 122 16.05 -0.56 6.74
C ALA A 122 14.68 -0.49 7.43
N LEU A 123 13.59 -0.22 6.69
CA LEU A 123 12.23 -0.19 7.25
C LEU A 123 11.81 -1.53 7.87
N ASN A 124 12.25 -2.67 7.29
CA ASN A 124 12.01 -3.98 7.90
C ASN A 124 12.75 -4.15 9.24
N GLU A 125 13.97 -3.64 9.35
CA GLU A 125 14.75 -3.66 10.59
C GLU A 125 14.18 -2.67 11.62
N GLU A 126 13.70 -1.53 11.18
CA GLU A 126 13.06 -0.49 12.01
C GLU A 126 11.70 -0.93 12.57
N GLY A 127 11.02 -1.92 11.94
CA GLY A 127 9.87 -2.58 12.58
C GLY A 127 8.61 -2.78 11.73
N ILE A 128 8.47 -2.15 10.57
CA ILE A 128 7.33 -2.40 9.67
C ILE A 128 7.68 -3.44 8.61
N SER A 129 6.69 -3.93 7.88
CA SER A 129 6.91 -4.84 6.76
C SER A 129 7.06 -4.06 5.46
N ALA A 130 8.15 -4.26 4.72
CA ALA A 130 8.40 -3.53 3.49
C ALA A 130 8.87 -4.44 2.35
N TRP A 131 8.34 -4.19 1.17
CA TRP A 131 8.71 -4.77 -0.11
C TRP A 131 8.99 -3.66 -1.11
N MET A 132 9.38 -4.03 -2.33
CA MET A 132 9.58 -3.07 -3.42
C MET A 132 9.23 -3.65 -4.78
N LEU A 133 9.02 -2.76 -5.73
CA LEU A 133 8.99 -3.08 -7.15
C LEU A 133 10.33 -2.68 -7.77
N THR A 134 10.85 -3.51 -8.67
CA THR A 134 11.94 -3.10 -9.58
C THR A 134 11.39 -2.26 -10.72
N GLY A 135 12.25 -1.67 -11.53
CA GLY A 135 11.84 -0.74 -12.59
C GLY A 135 11.56 0.67 -12.08
N ALA A 136 11.06 1.49 -12.96
CA ALA A 136 10.68 2.88 -12.74
C ALA A 136 9.69 3.31 -13.84
N TYR A 137 9.75 4.57 -14.32
CA TYR A 137 8.90 5.01 -15.44
C TYR A 137 9.35 4.46 -16.78
N HIS A 138 10.61 4.12 -16.95
CA HIS A 138 11.22 3.78 -18.25
C HIS A 138 11.19 2.28 -18.56
N VAL A 139 11.16 1.99 -19.84
CA VAL A 139 11.43 0.67 -20.44
C VAL A 139 12.54 0.85 -21.47
N PRO A 140 13.62 0.01 -21.47
CA PRO A 140 13.87 -1.12 -20.58
C PRO A 140 13.96 -0.73 -19.09
N SER A 141 13.44 -1.64 -18.23
CA SER A 141 13.35 -1.40 -16.80
C SER A 141 14.73 -1.22 -16.17
N ARG A 142 14.85 -0.29 -15.21
CA ARG A 142 16.02 -0.17 -14.34
C ARG A 142 15.97 -1.31 -13.30
N THR A 143 16.95 -2.16 -13.31
CA THR A 143 17.01 -3.39 -12.51
C THR A 143 18.32 -3.48 -11.75
N ILE A 144 18.36 -4.28 -10.68
CA ILE A 144 19.56 -4.51 -9.87
C ILE A 144 20.45 -5.56 -10.52
N THR A 145 19.86 -6.63 -11.08
CA THR A 145 20.60 -7.81 -11.56
C THR A 145 20.71 -7.91 -13.08
N GLY A 146 20.13 -6.97 -13.81
CA GLY A 146 20.16 -6.90 -15.26
C GLY A 146 18.88 -7.38 -15.97
N SER A 147 17.91 -7.98 -15.26
CA SER A 147 16.58 -8.29 -15.77
C SER A 147 15.51 -8.22 -14.70
N VAL A 148 14.27 -7.95 -15.09
CA VAL A 148 13.11 -7.97 -14.19
C VAL A 148 12.88 -9.36 -13.64
N GLU A 149 12.95 -10.39 -14.49
CA GLU A 149 12.78 -11.79 -14.07
C GLU A 149 13.75 -12.16 -12.95
N LYS A 150 15.03 -11.82 -13.09
CA LYS A 150 16.05 -12.17 -12.11
C LYS A 150 15.89 -11.37 -10.82
N ASP A 151 15.58 -10.07 -10.89
CA ASP A 151 15.30 -9.27 -9.69
C ASP A 151 14.14 -9.87 -8.89
N VAL A 152 13.02 -10.18 -9.56
CA VAL A 152 11.84 -10.75 -8.92
C VAL A 152 12.11 -12.17 -8.41
N ALA A 153 12.86 -13.01 -9.14
CA ALA A 153 13.10 -14.38 -8.73
C ALA A 153 13.99 -14.48 -7.48
N ILE A 154 15.10 -13.71 -7.40
CA ILE A 154 16.15 -13.97 -6.43
C ILE A 154 16.31 -12.92 -5.33
N ILE A 155 15.69 -11.73 -5.44
CA ILE A 155 15.75 -10.72 -4.39
C ILE A 155 14.47 -10.78 -3.58
N ASP A 156 14.53 -11.26 -2.33
CA ASP A 156 13.36 -11.54 -1.48
C ASP A 156 12.36 -10.39 -1.37
N ARG A 157 12.84 -9.15 -1.36
CA ARG A 157 12.01 -7.96 -1.20
C ARG A 157 11.41 -7.43 -2.50
N VAL A 158 11.85 -7.93 -3.66
CA VAL A 158 11.28 -7.52 -4.96
C VAL A 158 10.12 -8.45 -5.31
N ILE A 159 8.92 -7.87 -5.42
CA ILE A 159 7.67 -8.63 -5.61
C ILE A 159 7.00 -8.39 -6.96
N GLY A 160 7.59 -7.56 -7.79
CA GLY A 160 7.06 -7.20 -9.11
C GLY A 160 7.85 -6.09 -9.76
N VAL A 161 7.27 -5.50 -10.81
CA VAL A 161 7.87 -4.42 -11.59
C VAL A 161 6.90 -3.24 -11.74
N LYS A 162 7.44 -2.03 -11.86
CA LYS A 162 6.70 -0.80 -12.20
C LYS A 162 7.19 -0.21 -13.51
N CYS A 163 6.26 0.33 -14.31
CA CYS A 163 6.55 1.28 -15.38
C CYS A 163 5.46 2.34 -15.49
N ALA A 164 5.69 3.37 -16.32
CA ALA A 164 4.69 4.39 -16.65
C ALA A 164 4.21 4.21 -18.08
N ILE A 165 2.91 4.31 -18.29
CA ILE A 165 2.24 4.31 -19.59
C ILE A 165 1.18 5.41 -19.63
N SER A 166 0.79 5.81 -20.83
CA SER A 166 -0.18 6.89 -21.03
C SER A 166 0.19 8.20 -20.32
N ASP A 167 1.49 8.45 -20.14
CA ASP A 167 2.04 9.62 -19.45
C ASP A 167 3.14 10.27 -20.32
N HIS A 168 3.17 11.60 -20.37
CA HIS A 168 4.17 12.35 -21.13
C HIS A 168 5.61 12.16 -20.60
N ARG A 169 5.76 11.69 -19.34
CA ARG A 169 7.05 11.38 -18.70
C ARG A 169 7.49 9.93 -18.93
N SER A 170 6.64 9.10 -19.56
CA SER A 170 6.98 7.72 -19.86
C SER A 170 7.95 7.63 -21.04
N ALA A 171 8.64 6.49 -21.18
CA ALA A 171 9.45 6.18 -22.36
C ALA A 171 8.59 5.76 -23.58
N ALA A 172 7.28 5.93 -23.51
CA ALA A 172 6.31 5.51 -24.53
C ALA A 172 6.54 4.06 -25.00
N PRO A 173 6.60 3.07 -24.09
CA PRO A 173 6.87 1.69 -24.47
C PRO A 173 5.78 1.17 -25.40
N ASP A 174 6.16 0.46 -26.43
CA ASP A 174 5.21 -0.27 -27.26
C ASP A 174 4.65 -1.51 -26.54
N VAL A 175 3.67 -2.17 -27.16
CA VAL A 175 2.99 -3.32 -26.57
C VAL A 175 3.94 -4.49 -26.30
N TYR A 176 4.96 -4.69 -27.15
CA TYR A 176 5.90 -5.80 -26.96
C TYR A 176 6.85 -5.57 -25.80
N HIS A 177 7.32 -4.34 -25.60
CA HIS A 177 8.11 -3.99 -24.43
C HIS A 177 7.30 -4.17 -23.14
N GLN A 178 6.04 -3.74 -23.12
CA GLN A 178 5.15 -3.92 -21.97
C GLN A 178 4.88 -5.39 -21.70
N ALA A 179 4.58 -6.19 -22.74
CA ALA A 179 4.32 -7.61 -22.65
C ALA A 179 5.55 -8.39 -22.15
N ASN A 180 6.74 -8.09 -22.68
CA ASN A 180 7.98 -8.72 -22.22
C ASN A 180 8.25 -8.44 -20.74
N MET A 181 8.16 -7.18 -20.31
CA MET A 181 8.35 -6.79 -18.93
C MET A 181 7.35 -7.50 -17.98
N ALA A 182 6.08 -7.57 -18.37
CA ALA A 182 5.05 -8.24 -17.59
C ALA A 182 5.27 -9.75 -17.52
N ALA A 183 5.72 -10.37 -18.62
CA ALA A 183 6.08 -11.79 -18.68
C ALA A 183 7.29 -12.10 -17.79
N GLU A 184 8.35 -11.27 -17.86
CA GLU A 184 9.52 -11.40 -16.96
C GLU A 184 9.13 -11.32 -15.49
N SER A 185 8.30 -10.33 -15.12
CA SER A 185 7.79 -10.20 -13.75
C SER A 185 6.99 -11.44 -13.34
N ARG A 186 6.12 -11.93 -14.20
CA ARG A 186 5.30 -13.13 -13.96
C ARG A 186 6.18 -14.37 -13.76
N VAL A 187 7.14 -14.61 -14.65
CA VAL A 187 8.03 -15.78 -14.55
C VAL A 187 8.92 -15.69 -13.32
N GLY A 188 9.51 -14.52 -13.06
CA GLY A 188 10.27 -14.27 -11.84
C GLY A 188 9.46 -14.54 -10.57
N GLY A 189 8.19 -14.15 -10.56
CA GLY A 189 7.26 -14.44 -9.47
C GLY A 189 7.00 -15.93 -9.28
N LEU A 190 6.82 -16.69 -10.36
CA LEU A 190 6.66 -18.15 -10.31
C LEU A 190 7.90 -18.84 -9.73
N LEU A 191 9.09 -18.46 -10.21
CA LEU A 191 10.37 -19.05 -9.77
C LEU A 191 10.72 -18.67 -8.33
N GLY A 192 10.38 -17.44 -7.92
CA GLY A 192 10.64 -16.92 -6.58
C GLY A 192 9.55 -17.20 -5.53
N GLY A 193 8.44 -17.84 -5.91
CA GLY A 193 7.28 -18.02 -5.00
C GLY A 193 6.64 -16.70 -4.57
N LYS A 194 6.65 -15.69 -5.44
CA LYS A 194 6.22 -14.31 -5.17
C LYS A 194 5.10 -13.85 -6.12
N PRO A 195 4.44 -12.71 -5.87
CA PRO A 195 3.31 -12.23 -6.70
C PRO A 195 3.65 -12.11 -8.17
N GLY A 196 4.81 -11.53 -8.51
CA GLY A 196 5.21 -11.26 -9.89
C GLY A 196 4.22 -10.35 -10.60
N VAL A 197 3.85 -9.24 -9.95
CA VAL A 197 2.88 -8.26 -10.46
C VAL A 197 3.56 -7.20 -11.32
N THR A 198 2.77 -6.60 -12.22
CA THR A 198 3.19 -5.44 -13.00
C THR A 198 2.27 -4.26 -12.66
N VAL A 199 2.86 -3.20 -12.12
CA VAL A 199 2.17 -1.96 -11.77
C VAL A 199 2.40 -0.92 -12.85
N PHE A 200 1.32 -0.39 -13.41
CA PHE A 200 1.33 0.65 -14.43
C PHE A 200 0.92 1.98 -13.82
N HIS A 201 1.88 2.93 -13.72
CA HIS A 201 1.53 4.32 -13.50
C HIS A 201 0.75 4.83 -14.70
N MET A 202 -0.50 5.21 -14.50
CA MET A 202 -1.36 5.77 -15.53
C MET A 202 -1.27 7.30 -15.53
N GLY A 203 -0.96 7.88 -16.68
CA GLY A 203 -0.95 9.33 -16.87
C GLY A 203 -2.24 9.86 -17.49
N ASP A 204 -2.18 11.10 -18.01
CA ASP A 204 -3.33 11.85 -18.54
C ASP A 204 -3.50 11.75 -20.06
N SER A 205 -2.86 10.77 -20.70
CA SER A 205 -2.98 10.57 -22.15
C SER A 205 -4.40 10.20 -22.55
N LYS A 206 -4.83 10.69 -23.71
CA LYS A 206 -6.13 10.33 -24.34
C LYS A 206 -6.29 8.83 -24.57
N LYS A 207 -5.19 8.04 -24.60
CA LYS A 207 -5.24 6.58 -24.70
C LYS A 207 -5.78 5.90 -23.46
N ALA A 208 -5.74 6.58 -22.31
CA ALA A 208 -6.16 6.06 -21.02
C ALA A 208 -5.65 4.62 -20.79
N LEU A 209 -6.50 3.62 -20.59
CA LEU A 209 -6.12 2.23 -20.31
C LEU A 209 -5.91 1.36 -21.58
N GLN A 210 -6.11 1.92 -22.78
CA GLN A 210 -5.97 1.16 -24.03
C GLN A 210 -4.64 0.38 -24.13
N PRO A 211 -3.46 0.93 -23.77
CA PRO A 211 -2.22 0.16 -23.83
C PRO A 211 -2.20 -1.12 -22.96
N VAL A 212 -2.96 -1.16 -21.86
CA VAL A 212 -3.10 -2.38 -21.03
C VAL A 212 -3.99 -3.39 -21.72
N TYR A 213 -5.03 -2.97 -22.42
CA TYR A 213 -5.85 -3.87 -23.24
C TYR A 213 -5.08 -4.43 -24.41
N ASP A 214 -4.32 -3.58 -25.11
CA ASP A 214 -3.44 -4.02 -26.20
C ASP A 214 -2.42 -5.06 -25.71
N LEU A 215 -1.86 -4.87 -24.50
CA LEU A 215 -0.97 -5.86 -23.87
C LEU A 215 -1.69 -7.20 -23.65
N LEU A 216 -2.91 -7.19 -23.08
CA LEU A 216 -3.68 -8.40 -22.83
C LEU A 216 -4.05 -9.18 -24.11
N GLU A 217 -4.18 -8.50 -25.24
CA GLU A 217 -4.41 -9.13 -26.53
C GLU A 217 -3.14 -9.75 -27.13
N ASN A 218 -1.96 -9.30 -26.70
CA ASN A 218 -0.67 -9.67 -27.28
C ASN A 218 0.22 -10.53 -26.36
N CYS A 219 -0.24 -10.90 -25.16
CA CYS A 219 0.51 -11.80 -24.26
C CYS A 219 -0.42 -12.62 -23.37
N ASP A 220 0.13 -13.74 -22.83
CA ASP A 220 -0.58 -14.68 -21.97
C ASP A 220 -0.47 -14.34 -20.46
N VAL A 221 -0.02 -13.13 -20.10
CA VAL A 221 0.05 -12.72 -18.72
C VAL A 221 -1.38 -12.55 -18.18
N PRO A 222 -1.75 -13.23 -17.07
CA PRO A 222 -3.10 -13.11 -16.53
C PRO A 222 -3.43 -11.68 -16.12
N ILE A 223 -4.63 -11.21 -16.45
CA ILE A 223 -5.13 -9.87 -16.08
C ILE A 223 -4.99 -9.59 -14.57
N SER A 224 -5.09 -10.62 -13.73
CA SER A 224 -4.93 -10.53 -12.27
C SER A 224 -3.51 -10.23 -11.80
N LYS A 225 -2.53 -10.14 -12.71
CA LYS A 225 -1.13 -9.75 -12.43
C LYS A 225 -0.81 -8.31 -12.83
N LEU A 226 -1.77 -7.63 -13.42
CA LEU A 226 -1.65 -6.26 -13.88
C LEU A 226 -2.41 -5.32 -12.95
N LEU A 227 -1.78 -4.21 -12.55
CA LEU A 227 -2.38 -3.19 -11.69
C LEU A 227 -2.21 -1.81 -12.30
N PRO A 228 -3.21 -1.28 -13.00
CA PRO A 228 -3.24 0.13 -13.30
C PRO A 228 -3.47 0.93 -12.01
N THR A 229 -2.57 1.86 -11.69
CA THR A 229 -2.69 2.78 -10.55
C THR A 229 -3.00 4.20 -11.00
N HIS A 230 -3.46 5.04 -10.07
CA HIS A 230 -3.93 6.40 -10.33
C HIS A 230 -5.13 6.44 -11.26
N VAL A 231 -5.99 5.40 -11.20
CA VAL A 231 -7.10 5.29 -12.15
C VAL A 231 -8.17 6.38 -11.97
N ASN A 232 -8.18 7.03 -10.82
CA ASN A 232 -9.07 8.16 -10.52
C ASN A 232 -8.56 9.52 -11.04
N ARG A 233 -7.42 9.56 -11.73
CA ARG A 233 -6.79 10.78 -12.25
C ARG A 233 -7.63 11.53 -13.29
N ASN A 234 -8.39 10.82 -14.11
CA ASN A 234 -9.35 11.43 -15.03
C ASN A 234 -10.54 10.49 -15.30
N VAL A 235 -11.68 11.07 -15.68
CA VAL A 235 -12.93 10.33 -15.87
C VAL A 235 -12.82 9.24 -16.96
N PRO A 236 -12.28 9.50 -18.17
CA PRO A 236 -12.15 8.45 -19.19
C PRO A 236 -11.30 7.26 -18.75
N LEU A 237 -10.21 7.49 -18.01
CA LEU A 237 -9.38 6.44 -17.45
C LEU A 237 -10.15 5.64 -16.41
N PHE A 238 -10.88 6.32 -15.53
CA PHE A 238 -11.66 5.67 -14.48
C PHE A 238 -12.75 4.75 -15.05
N GLU A 239 -13.50 5.21 -16.07
CA GLU A 239 -14.51 4.38 -16.71
C GLU A 239 -13.91 3.12 -17.36
N GLN A 240 -12.77 3.24 -18.03
CA GLN A 240 -12.07 2.09 -18.58
C GLN A 240 -11.52 1.16 -17.49
N ALA A 241 -11.12 1.70 -16.35
CA ALA A 241 -10.66 0.91 -15.20
C ALA A 241 -11.81 0.10 -14.57
N LEU A 242 -13.03 0.64 -14.52
CA LEU A 242 -14.20 -0.13 -14.10
C LEU A 242 -14.44 -1.33 -15.03
N GLU A 243 -14.30 -1.16 -16.34
CA GLU A 243 -14.39 -2.27 -17.29
C GLU A 243 -13.27 -3.30 -17.11
N PHE A 244 -12.04 -2.82 -16.84
CA PHE A 244 -10.90 -3.70 -16.54
C PHE A 244 -11.18 -4.56 -15.29
N ALA A 245 -11.74 -3.96 -14.24
CA ALA A 245 -12.10 -4.67 -13.02
C ALA A 245 -13.24 -5.69 -13.24
N ARG A 246 -14.25 -5.37 -14.06
CA ARG A 246 -15.32 -6.33 -14.45
C ARG A 246 -14.75 -7.55 -15.19
N LYS A 247 -13.67 -7.40 -15.94
CA LYS A 247 -12.97 -8.50 -16.61
C LYS A 247 -12.07 -9.32 -15.68
N GLY A 248 -12.03 -8.99 -14.37
CA GLY A 248 -11.27 -9.71 -13.35
C GLY A 248 -9.90 -9.09 -13.02
N GLY A 249 -9.61 -7.90 -13.53
CA GLY A 249 -8.44 -7.11 -13.12
C GLY A 249 -8.63 -6.51 -11.73
N THR A 250 -7.54 -5.97 -11.18
CA THR A 250 -7.55 -5.17 -9.96
C THR A 250 -7.16 -3.75 -10.33
N ILE A 251 -7.84 -2.76 -9.75
CA ILE A 251 -7.58 -1.33 -9.99
C ILE A 251 -7.11 -0.67 -8.69
N ASP A 252 -6.24 0.33 -8.83
CA ASP A 252 -5.71 1.06 -7.70
C ASP A 252 -6.09 2.53 -7.76
N ILE A 253 -6.84 2.97 -6.76
CA ILE A 253 -7.27 4.35 -6.55
C ILE A 253 -6.22 5.05 -5.68
N THR A 254 -5.88 6.28 -6.02
CA THR A 254 -4.88 7.05 -5.27
C THR A 254 -5.57 8.03 -4.34
N SER A 255 -5.28 7.93 -3.04
CA SER A 255 -5.94 8.72 -2.00
C SER A 255 -5.57 10.21 -2.02
N SER A 256 -4.42 10.56 -2.60
CA SER A 256 -3.97 11.95 -2.72
C SER A 256 -4.45 12.68 -3.99
N ILE A 257 -5.32 12.06 -4.78
CA ILE A 257 -5.92 12.64 -5.99
C ILE A 257 -7.41 12.90 -5.73
N ASP A 258 -7.77 14.15 -5.48
CA ASP A 258 -9.15 14.53 -5.12
C ASP A 258 -10.05 14.80 -6.33
N GLU A 259 -9.49 15.22 -7.46
CA GLU A 259 -10.25 15.54 -8.66
C GLU A 259 -9.62 14.92 -9.92
N PRO A 260 -10.42 14.59 -10.93
CA PRO A 260 -11.88 14.77 -11.04
C PRO A 260 -12.71 13.65 -10.39
N VAL A 261 -12.10 12.59 -9.88
CA VAL A 261 -12.78 11.50 -9.17
C VAL A 261 -12.15 11.35 -7.80
N ALA A 262 -12.83 11.84 -6.76
CA ALA A 262 -12.34 11.71 -5.39
C ALA A 262 -12.20 10.22 -4.99
N PRO A 263 -11.25 9.87 -4.10
CA PRO A 263 -10.95 8.47 -3.79
C PRO A 263 -12.17 7.70 -3.26
N ALA A 264 -12.90 8.28 -2.31
CA ALA A 264 -14.10 7.65 -1.75
C ALA A 264 -15.22 7.52 -2.80
N GLU A 265 -15.43 8.55 -3.65
CA GLU A 265 -16.36 8.47 -4.78
C GLU A 265 -15.96 7.33 -5.73
N GLY A 266 -14.69 7.22 -6.07
CA GLY A 266 -14.20 6.18 -6.97
C GLY A 266 -14.46 4.77 -6.43
N ILE A 267 -14.22 4.54 -5.13
CA ILE A 267 -14.53 3.27 -4.46
C ILE A 267 -16.04 3.00 -4.48
N ALA A 268 -16.84 4.00 -4.11
CA ALA A 268 -18.31 3.87 -4.09
C ALA A 268 -18.87 3.56 -5.49
N ARG A 269 -18.40 4.25 -6.53
CA ARG A 269 -18.78 4.00 -7.93
C ARG A 269 -18.36 2.60 -8.40
N ALA A 270 -17.19 2.11 -7.99
CA ALA A 270 -16.76 0.74 -8.30
C ALA A 270 -17.73 -0.30 -7.70
N VAL A 271 -18.11 -0.13 -6.43
CA VAL A 271 -19.08 -1.01 -5.77
C VAL A 271 -20.45 -0.92 -6.43
N GLN A 272 -20.95 0.28 -6.73
CA GLN A 272 -22.21 0.50 -7.45
C GLN A 272 -22.21 -0.14 -8.85
N ALA A 273 -21.03 -0.18 -9.50
CA ALA A 273 -20.84 -0.85 -10.78
C ALA A 273 -20.75 -2.40 -10.68
N GLY A 274 -20.95 -2.96 -9.46
CA GLY A 274 -20.90 -4.40 -9.19
C GLY A 274 -19.51 -4.99 -9.09
N ILE A 275 -18.46 -4.17 -8.93
CA ILE A 275 -17.08 -4.63 -8.78
C ILE A 275 -16.86 -5.05 -7.32
N PRO A 276 -16.40 -6.29 -7.06
CA PRO A 276 -16.07 -6.72 -5.71
C PRO A 276 -14.93 -5.88 -5.11
N LEU A 277 -15.04 -5.51 -3.84
CA LEU A 277 -13.99 -4.76 -3.13
C LEU A 277 -12.62 -5.44 -3.18
N ALA A 278 -12.57 -6.77 -3.28
CA ALA A 278 -11.33 -7.52 -3.52
C ALA A 278 -10.58 -7.16 -4.83
N ARG A 279 -11.21 -6.38 -5.72
CA ARG A 279 -10.63 -5.88 -6.99
C ARG A 279 -10.36 -4.38 -6.96
N VAL A 280 -10.55 -3.75 -5.80
CA VAL A 280 -10.31 -2.32 -5.62
C VAL A 280 -9.30 -2.16 -4.49
N THR A 281 -8.18 -1.49 -4.77
CA THR A 281 -7.17 -1.13 -3.79
C THR A 281 -7.07 0.37 -3.67
N LEU A 282 -6.58 0.84 -2.54
CA LEU A 282 -6.30 2.25 -2.26
C LEU A 282 -4.83 2.38 -1.87
N SER A 283 -4.14 3.35 -2.44
CA SER A 283 -2.76 3.68 -2.10
C SER A 283 -2.56 5.20 -1.99
N SER A 284 -1.51 5.63 -1.29
CA SER A 284 -1.30 7.06 -1.04
C SER A 284 -0.59 7.79 -2.18
N ASP A 285 0.25 7.11 -2.96
CA ASP A 285 1.34 7.72 -3.74
C ASP A 285 2.27 8.56 -2.84
N GLY A 286 2.34 8.16 -1.58
CA GLY A 286 2.98 8.92 -0.50
C GLY A 286 4.44 9.18 -0.76
N ASN A 287 4.90 10.35 -0.29
CA ASN A 287 6.25 10.87 -0.51
C ASN A 287 6.61 11.11 -1.99
N GLY A 288 5.63 11.00 -2.89
CA GLY A 288 5.71 11.45 -4.28
C GLY A 288 5.56 12.97 -4.40
N SER A 289 5.90 13.51 -5.55
CA SER A 289 5.66 14.93 -5.85
C SER A 289 4.19 15.17 -6.19
N GLN A 290 3.59 16.18 -5.58
CA GLN A 290 2.22 16.59 -5.83
C GLN A 290 2.22 18.00 -6.41
N PRO A 291 2.04 18.17 -7.73
CA PRO A 291 1.97 19.49 -8.35
C PRO A 291 0.61 20.14 -8.09
N PHE A 292 0.63 21.44 -7.78
CA PHE A 292 -0.56 22.27 -7.63
C PHE A 292 -0.57 23.34 -8.74
N PHE A 293 -1.74 23.53 -9.35
CA PHE A 293 -1.94 24.44 -10.47
C PHE A 293 -2.97 25.52 -10.12
N ASP A 294 -2.85 26.68 -10.74
CA ASP A 294 -3.90 27.71 -10.70
C ASP A 294 -5.02 27.42 -11.71
N ASP A 295 -6.06 28.29 -11.70
CA ASP A 295 -7.22 28.15 -12.59
C ASP A 295 -6.84 28.28 -14.08
N GLU A 296 -5.71 28.89 -14.40
CA GLU A 296 -5.15 29.02 -15.75
C GLU A 296 -4.28 27.83 -16.13
N GLY A 297 -4.04 26.87 -15.22
CA GLY A 297 -3.22 25.67 -15.44
C GLY A 297 -1.70 25.89 -15.27
N ASN A 298 -1.26 26.99 -14.65
CA ASN A 298 0.13 27.22 -14.35
C ASN A 298 0.51 26.56 -13.04
N LEU A 299 1.69 25.93 -13.00
CA LEU A 299 2.22 25.33 -11.78
C LEU A 299 2.49 26.40 -10.70
N THR A 300 1.78 26.35 -9.59
CA THR A 300 1.92 27.31 -8.47
C THR A 300 2.98 26.84 -7.48
N HIS A 301 2.94 25.57 -7.10
CA HIS A 301 3.93 24.97 -6.22
C HIS A 301 3.92 23.43 -6.36
N ILE A 302 4.93 22.78 -5.79
CA ILE A 302 5.02 21.33 -5.68
C ILE A 302 5.02 20.97 -4.20
N GLY A 303 4.03 20.19 -3.79
CA GLY A 303 3.95 19.59 -2.46
C GLY A 303 4.52 18.17 -2.44
N VAL A 304 4.35 17.54 -1.30
CA VAL A 304 4.69 16.12 -1.07
C VAL A 304 3.40 15.41 -0.67
N ALA A 305 3.06 14.35 -1.38
CA ALA A 305 1.88 13.54 -1.03
C ALA A 305 2.04 12.93 0.37
N GLY A 306 0.99 13.09 1.19
CA GLY A 306 0.91 12.58 2.55
C GLY A 306 0.37 11.16 2.60
N PHE A 307 0.31 10.60 3.81
CA PHE A 307 -0.26 9.27 4.08
C PHE A 307 -1.59 9.36 4.80
N GLU A 308 -1.90 10.50 5.40
CA GLU A 308 -3.12 10.82 6.14
C GLU A 308 -4.39 10.63 5.29
N THR A 309 -4.29 10.88 3.99
CA THR A 309 -5.37 10.73 3.02
C THR A 309 -5.94 9.31 2.93
N LEU A 310 -5.17 8.29 3.36
CA LEU A 310 -5.64 6.91 3.44
C LEU A 310 -6.78 6.78 4.45
N LEU A 311 -6.57 7.25 5.69
CA LEU A 311 -7.59 7.21 6.73
C LEU A 311 -8.74 8.18 6.44
N GLU A 312 -8.45 9.35 5.90
CA GLU A 312 -9.47 10.32 5.49
C GLU A 312 -10.43 9.70 4.47
N THR A 313 -9.92 8.92 3.50
CA THR A 313 -10.77 8.20 2.55
C THR A 313 -11.69 7.19 3.25
N VAL A 314 -11.18 6.43 4.23
CA VAL A 314 -12.00 5.51 5.04
C VAL A 314 -13.08 6.25 5.80
N GLN A 315 -12.74 7.38 6.43
CA GLN A 315 -13.70 8.21 7.16
C GLN A 315 -14.82 8.75 6.25
N VAL A 316 -14.47 9.23 5.05
CA VAL A 316 -15.44 9.71 4.06
C VAL A 316 -16.33 8.58 3.56
N LEU A 317 -15.78 7.38 3.28
CA LEU A 317 -16.58 6.21 2.89
C LEU A 317 -17.64 5.86 3.93
N VAL A 318 -17.25 5.84 5.20
CA VAL A 318 -18.16 5.50 6.30
C VAL A 318 -19.20 6.60 6.52
N LYS A 319 -18.78 7.87 6.51
CA LYS A 319 -19.62 9.00 6.89
C LYS A 319 -20.56 9.45 5.78
N ASP A 320 -20.05 9.54 4.54
CA ASP A 320 -20.71 10.22 3.43
C ASP A 320 -21.25 9.24 2.36
N TYR A 321 -20.77 7.98 2.36
CA TYR A 321 -21.18 6.94 1.40
C TYR A 321 -21.84 5.73 2.07
N ASP A 322 -22.11 5.77 3.37
CA ASP A 322 -22.79 4.70 4.15
C ASP A 322 -22.10 3.33 4.07
N PHE A 323 -20.76 3.30 3.87
CA PHE A 323 -20.02 2.04 3.93
C PHE A 323 -19.93 1.53 5.37
N SER A 324 -20.03 0.22 5.53
CA SER A 324 -19.60 -0.40 6.79
C SER A 324 -18.10 -0.16 7.01
N ILE A 325 -17.67 -0.09 8.28
CA ILE A 325 -16.23 0.01 8.60
C ILE A 325 -15.46 -1.18 7.97
N SER A 326 -16.03 -2.39 8.01
CA SER A 326 -15.48 -3.56 7.35
C SER A 326 -15.17 -3.33 5.88
N ASP A 327 -16.13 -2.81 5.13
CA ASP A 327 -15.97 -2.63 3.68
C ASP A 327 -15.04 -1.45 3.36
N ALA A 328 -15.09 -0.38 4.15
CA ALA A 328 -14.22 0.78 3.97
C ALA A 328 -12.72 0.45 4.21
N LEU A 329 -12.43 -0.52 5.09
CA LEU A 329 -11.06 -0.96 5.39
C LEU A 329 -10.47 -1.91 4.33
N ARG A 330 -11.30 -2.68 3.60
CA ARG A 330 -10.82 -3.70 2.64
C ARG A 330 -9.84 -3.17 1.60
N PRO A 331 -10.05 -2.02 0.94
CA PRO A 331 -9.13 -1.49 -0.07
C PRO A 331 -7.71 -1.21 0.44
N LEU A 332 -7.53 -1.05 1.76
CA LEU A 332 -6.25 -0.80 2.43
C LEU A 332 -5.68 -2.02 3.18
N THR A 333 -6.42 -3.12 3.23
CA THR A 333 -6.05 -4.29 4.03
C THR A 333 -6.13 -5.57 3.21
N SER A 334 -7.23 -6.30 3.28
CA SER A 334 -7.39 -7.62 2.65
C SER A 334 -7.35 -7.58 1.12
N SER A 335 -7.84 -6.52 0.48
CA SER A 335 -7.77 -6.40 -0.99
C SER A 335 -6.32 -6.29 -1.48
N VAL A 336 -5.51 -5.43 -0.84
CA VAL A 336 -4.08 -5.29 -1.16
C VAL A 336 -3.33 -6.57 -0.86
N ALA A 337 -3.55 -7.15 0.34
CA ALA A 337 -2.89 -8.40 0.73
C ALA A 337 -3.22 -9.54 -0.25
N GLY A 338 -4.48 -9.64 -0.69
CA GLY A 338 -4.94 -10.63 -1.66
C GLY A 338 -4.31 -10.43 -3.04
N PHE A 339 -4.30 -9.19 -3.56
CA PHE A 339 -3.68 -8.87 -4.85
C PHE A 339 -2.17 -9.17 -4.85
N LEU A 340 -1.47 -8.74 -3.81
CA LEU A 340 -0.02 -8.94 -3.66
C LEU A 340 0.34 -10.31 -3.07
N ASN A 341 -0.63 -11.19 -2.79
CA ASN A 341 -0.42 -12.49 -2.17
C ASN A 341 0.50 -12.43 -0.93
N LEU A 342 0.26 -11.44 -0.06
CA LEU A 342 1.02 -11.24 1.17
C LEU A 342 0.50 -12.14 2.28
N THR A 343 1.13 -13.29 2.44
CA THR A 343 0.75 -14.26 3.49
C THR A 343 0.87 -13.64 4.88
N GLY A 344 -0.19 -13.79 5.68
CA GLY A 344 -0.23 -13.31 7.06
C GLY A 344 -0.46 -11.80 7.22
N LYS A 345 -0.97 -11.12 6.18
CA LYS A 345 -1.25 -9.68 6.16
C LYS A 345 -2.71 -9.38 5.86
N GLY A 346 -3.16 -8.19 6.23
CA GLY A 346 -4.46 -7.63 5.87
C GLY A 346 -5.67 -8.19 6.63
N GLU A 347 -5.46 -9.12 7.55
CA GLU A 347 -6.51 -9.76 8.35
C GLU A 347 -6.02 -10.08 9.76
N ILE A 348 -6.93 -10.01 10.76
CA ILE A 348 -6.65 -10.39 12.15
C ILE A 348 -7.08 -11.84 12.35
N LEU A 349 -6.16 -12.78 12.10
CA LEU A 349 -6.37 -14.21 12.25
C LEU A 349 -5.19 -14.85 12.99
N PRO A 350 -5.42 -15.92 13.78
CA PRO A 350 -4.32 -16.66 14.41
C PRO A 350 -3.28 -17.12 13.38
N GLY A 351 -2.00 -16.86 13.68
CA GLY A 351 -0.85 -17.14 12.80
C GLY A 351 -0.43 -15.97 11.92
N ASN A 352 -1.29 -14.97 11.68
CA ASN A 352 -0.92 -13.76 10.95
C ASN A 352 0.00 -12.87 11.78
N ASP A 353 0.69 -11.95 11.10
CA ASP A 353 1.46 -10.91 11.77
C ASP A 353 0.53 -9.99 12.57
N ALA A 354 0.97 -9.60 13.75
CA ALA A 354 0.21 -8.67 14.59
C ALA A 354 0.42 -7.23 14.11
N ASP A 355 -0.09 -6.94 12.93
CA ASP A 355 -0.17 -5.62 12.32
C ASP A 355 -1.58 -5.07 12.58
N LEU A 356 -1.69 -4.20 13.57
CA LEU A 356 -2.97 -3.83 14.17
C LEU A 356 -3.09 -2.32 14.33
N LEU A 357 -4.29 -1.78 14.09
CA LEU A 357 -4.66 -0.41 14.44
C LEU A 357 -5.71 -0.41 15.52
N VAL A 358 -5.50 0.41 16.54
CA VAL A 358 -6.50 0.78 17.54
C VAL A 358 -7.00 2.19 17.19
N MET A 359 -8.29 2.33 17.01
CA MET A 359 -8.93 3.60 16.66
C MET A 359 -10.06 3.93 17.63
N THR A 360 -10.33 5.24 17.78
CA THR A 360 -11.57 5.69 18.45
C THR A 360 -12.79 5.33 17.59
N PRO A 361 -14.02 5.39 18.17
CA PRO A 361 -15.26 5.23 17.39
C PRO A 361 -15.40 6.22 16.23
N GLU A 362 -14.76 7.40 16.34
CA GLU A 362 -14.72 8.41 15.27
C GLU A 362 -13.62 8.16 14.24
N LEU A 363 -13.02 6.97 14.25
CA LEU A 363 -11.95 6.54 13.34
C LEU A 363 -10.69 7.41 13.42
N ARG A 364 -10.23 7.79 14.63
CA ARG A 364 -8.92 8.41 14.85
C ARG A 364 -7.95 7.36 15.39
N ILE A 365 -6.75 7.32 14.82
CA ILE A 365 -5.71 6.39 15.26
C ILE A 365 -5.22 6.75 16.66
N GLU A 366 -5.28 5.79 17.59
CA GLU A 366 -4.78 5.88 18.94
C GLU A 366 -3.47 5.07 19.11
N GLN A 367 -3.47 3.82 18.60
CA GLN A 367 -2.30 2.97 18.68
C GLN A 367 -2.08 2.22 17.37
N VAL A 368 -0.82 1.98 17.05
CA VAL A 368 -0.39 1.18 15.91
C VAL A 368 0.59 0.11 16.39
N TYR A 369 0.30 -1.13 16.07
CA TYR A 369 1.21 -2.24 16.28
C TYR A 369 1.68 -2.75 14.93
N ALA A 370 2.99 -2.87 14.74
CA ALA A 370 3.58 -3.52 13.58
C ALA A 370 4.37 -4.75 14.05
N ARG A 371 3.99 -5.90 13.56
CA ARG A 371 4.54 -7.20 14.00
C ARG A 371 4.57 -7.29 15.54
N GLY A 372 3.45 -6.91 16.17
CA GLY A 372 3.26 -6.96 17.62
C GLY A 372 4.00 -5.90 18.43
N LYS A 373 4.84 -5.07 17.82
CA LYS A 373 5.54 -3.97 18.49
C LYS A 373 4.68 -2.70 18.43
N LEU A 374 4.46 -2.07 19.58
CA LEU A 374 3.77 -0.78 19.66
C LEU A 374 4.65 0.30 19.00
N MET A 375 4.19 0.85 17.88
CA MET A 375 4.88 1.87 17.08
C MET A 375 4.35 3.27 17.36
N VAL A 376 3.04 3.38 17.59
CA VAL A 376 2.33 4.64 17.85
C VAL A 376 1.50 4.48 19.09
N LYS A 377 1.52 5.49 19.96
CA LYS A 377 0.69 5.61 21.16
C LYS A 377 0.13 7.02 21.25
N ASP A 378 -1.16 7.14 21.59
CA ASP A 378 -1.88 8.42 21.68
C ASP A 378 -1.73 9.24 20.36
N GLY A 379 -1.78 8.56 19.21
CA GLY A 379 -1.62 9.16 17.89
C GLY A 379 -0.21 9.63 17.53
N LYS A 380 0.81 9.34 18.34
CA LYS A 380 2.19 9.78 18.14
C LYS A 380 3.17 8.62 18.10
N ALA A 381 4.15 8.70 17.20
CA ALA A 381 5.17 7.68 17.09
C ALA A 381 6.02 7.57 18.38
N CYS A 382 6.00 6.40 19.01
CA CYS A 382 6.86 6.04 20.12
C CYS A 382 8.08 5.23 19.67
N VAL A 383 8.08 4.75 18.41
CA VAL A 383 9.24 4.19 17.72
C VAL A 383 9.55 5.07 16.53
N LYS A 384 10.78 5.53 16.45
CA LYS A 384 11.29 6.40 15.39
C LYS A 384 12.39 5.71 14.62
N GLY A 385 12.58 6.09 13.35
CA GLY A 385 13.72 5.68 12.56
C GLY A 385 15.04 6.24 13.13
N THR A 386 16.15 5.60 12.76
CA THR A 386 17.48 5.85 13.35
C THR A 386 17.89 7.34 13.37
N PHE A 387 17.49 8.11 12.38
CA PHE A 387 17.88 9.53 12.24
C PHE A 387 16.73 10.52 12.46
N GLU A 388 15.59 10.02 12.93
CA GLU A 388 14.48 10.89 13.33
C GLU A 388 14.76 11.50 14.71
N THR A 389 14.71 12.83 14.80
CA THR A 389 14.88 13.54 16.08
C THR A 389 13.76 13.20 17.06
N ALA A 390 14.10 13.15 18.34
CA ALA A 390 13.19 12.85 19.43
C ALA A 390 12.08 13.90 19.58
#